data_b3a232271ab77fc2c77d7042520c5460
#
_entry.id   b3a232271ab77fc2c77d7042520c5460
#
_cell.length_a   1.000
_cell.length_b   1.000
_cell.length_c   1.000
_cell.angle_alpha   90.00
_cell.angle_beta   90.00
_cell.angle_gamma   90.00
#
_symmetry.space_group_name_H-M   'P 1'
#
loop_
_entity.id
_entity.type
_entity.pdbx_description
1 polymer ?
#
loop_
_entity_poly.entity_id
_entity_poly.type
_entity_poly.pdbx_seq_one_letter_code
_entity_poly.pdbx_strand_id
1 'polypeptide(L)'
;ELAQLPVIDKRTVQYFGKWPQLRVLGMQEPMSAVFSFMNLCVQIYAMKKLFRERLPLSFPLSNVYRSHVMIAAVAWIASTVFHTRDLWWTERFDYFSAAAVLMSGLFMSLCRIFQVLPRTPLFSRLLSACVGAWVLHVLYLLSNRRMDYTYNMTVCLAVGVIHNLLWIMYARMPRMMLQVRVMLMRLAHDHSHAHSKAILSPKQCRSLELLVLLMFVAPALELFAVAPVFRLLDAHAVWHGAPEPHTWWGNP
;
A
#
# COMPACT_ATOMS: atom_id res chain seq x y z
N GLU A 1 -37.49 -2.85 -3.48
CA GLU A 1 -37.65 -2.36 -2.09
C GLU A 1 -37.81 -0.83 -2.04
N LEU A 2 -37.04 -0.05 -2.81
CA LEU A 2 -37.13 1.42 -2.81
C LEU A 2 -38.44 1.95 -3.43
N ALA A 3 -39.07 1.19 -4.34
CA ALA A 3 -40.35 1.58 -4.96
C ALA A 3 -41.54 1.48 -3.99
N GLN A 4 -41.39 0.74 -2.89
CA GLN A 4 -42.44 0.56 -1.89
C GLN A 4 -42.34 1.52 -0.70
N LEU A 5 -41.27 2.31 -0.63
CA LEU A 5 -41.08 3.31 0.44
C LEU A 5 -41.90 4.58 0.15
N PRO A 6 -42.52 5.20 1.17
CA PRO A 6 -43.12 6.52 1.00
C PRO A 6 -42.11 7.51 0.46
N VAL A 7 -42.56 8.48 -0.34
CA VAL A 7 -41.73 9.46 -1.06
C VAL A 7 -40.71 10.20 -0.14
N ILE A 8 -41.00 10.25 1.16
CA ILE A 8 -40.17 10.95 2.17
C ILE A 8 -38.94 10.11 2.57
N ASP A 9 -38.89 8.81 2.30
CA ASP A 9 -37.84 7.91 2.81
C ASP A 9 -37.07 7.15 1.73
N LYS A 10 -37.02 7.68 0.51
CA LYS A 10 -36.16 7.16 -0.58
C LYS A 10 -34.67 7.45 -0.28
N ARG A 11 -34.16 6.97 0.84
CA ARG A 11 -32.75 7.04 1.13
C ARG A 11 -32.04 5.91 0.42
N THR A 12 -30.87 6.21 -0.17
CA THR A 12 -30.01 5.17 -0.72
C THR A 12 -29.54 4.25 0.41
N VAL A 13 -29.87 2.97 0.32
CA VAL A 13 -29.56 1.97 1.35
C VAL A 13 -28.22 1.31 1.04
N GLN A 14 -27.41 1.10 2.07
CA GLN A 14 -26.19 0.30 1.94
C GLN A 14 -26.54 -1.20 1.91
N TYR A 15 -26.03 -1.90 0.92
CA TYR A 15 -26.13 -3.34 0.80
C TYR A 15 -24.84 -3.99 1.30
N PHE A 16 -24.93 -4.76 2.39
CA PHE A 16 -23.76 -5.39 3.02
C PHE A 16 -22.63 -4.40 3.36
N GLY A 17 -22.99 -3.15 3.72
CA GLY A 17 -22.02 -2.10 4.03
C GLY A 17 -21.48 -1.34 2.82
N LYS A 18 -21.88 -1.69 1.61
CA LYS A 18 -21.45 -1.03 0.37
C LYS A 18 -22.58 -0.18 -0.21
N TRP A 19 -22.22 0.98 -0.77
CA TRP A 19 -23.15 1.83 -1.50
C TRP A 19 -23.43 1.24 -2.89
N PRO A 20 -24.68 1.30 -3.37
CA PRO A 20 -24.96 0.95 -4.75
C PRO A 20 -24.33 1.99 -5.68
N GLN A 21 -23.71 1.51 -6.76
CA GLN A 21 -23.00 2.36 -7.71
C GLN A 21 -23.48 2.11 -9.13
N LEU A 22 -23.55 3.19 -9.93
CA LEU A 22 -23.90 3.08 -11.33
C LEU A 22 -22.75 2.43 -12.11
N ARG A 23 -23.04 1.34 -12.81
CA ARG A 23 -22.05 0.71 -13.68
C ARG A 23 -21.86 1.51 -14.96
N VAL A 24 -20.63 1.91 -15.23
CA VAL A 24 -20.24 2.56 -16.47
C VAL A 24 -19.30 1.63 -17.23
N LEU A 25 -19.63 1.30 -18.47
CA LEU A 25 -18.89 0.34 -19.29
C LEU A 25 -18.68 -1.03 -18.60
N GLY A 26 -19.61 -1.45 -17.78
CA GLY A 26 -19.54 -2.70 -17.02
C GLY A 26 -18.70 -2.64 -15.73
N MET A 27 -18.02 -1.52 -15.45
CA MET A 27 -17.26 -1.32 -14.23
C MET A 27 -18.17 -0.91 -13.07
N GLN A 28 -17.96 -1.50 -11.89
CA GLN A 28 -18.75 -1.19 -10.69
C GLN A 28 -18.34 0.14 -10.06
N GLU A 29 -17.03 0.40 -10.00
CA GLU A 29 -16.46 1.63 -9.46
C GLU A 29 -15.52 2.26 -10.51
N PRO A 30 -16.07 2.93 -11.54
CA PRO A 30 -15.30 3.34 -12.70
C PRO A 30 -14.16 4.30 -12.36
N MET A 31 -14.38 5.24 -11.45
CA MET A 31 -13.34 6.21 -11.06
C MET A 31 -12.21 5.52 -10.31
N SER A 32 -12.54 4.67 -9.33
CA SER A 32 -11.55 3.89 -8.58
C SER A 32 -10.75 2.95 -9.49
N ALA A 33 -11.41 2.29 -10.46
CA ALA A 33 -10.74 1.43 -11.44
C ALA A 33 -9.77 2.20 -12.32
N VAL A 34 -10.15 3.38 -12.83
CA VAL A 34 -9.29 4.24 -13.64
C VAL A 34 -8.08 4.72 -12.83
N PHE A 35 -8.27 5.16 -11.59
CA PHE A 35 -7.17 5.60 -10.74
C PHE A 35 -6.20 4.46 -10.40
N SER A 36 -6.70 3.28 -10.06
CA SER A 36 -5.87 2.10 -9.82
C SER A 36 -5.05 1.73 -11.07
N PHE A 37 -5.67 1.80 -12.25
CA PHE A 37 -4.97 1.58 -13.51
C PHE A 37 -3.92 2.67 -13.80
N MET A 38 -4.20 3.93 -13.54
CA MET A 38 -3.21 5.02 -13.66
C MET A 38 -2.03 4.81 -12.73
N ASN A 39 -2.29 4.43 -11.48
CA ASN A 39 -1.25 4.08 -10.51
C ASN A 39 -0.41 2.89 -11.00
N LEU A 40 -1.04 1.87 -11.60
CA LEU A 40 -0.32 0.77 -12.24
C LEU A 40 0.61 1.26 -13.35
N CYS A 41 0.14 2.16 -14.22
CA CYS A 41 0.96 2.74 -15.30
C CYS A 41 2.18 3.49 -14.73
N VAL A 42 1.98 4.31 -13.70
CA VAL A 42 3.07 5.01 -12.99
C VAL A 42 4.03 4.00 -12.36
N GLN A 43 3.51 2.95 -11.75
CA GLN A 43 4.32 1.90 -11.14
C GLN A 43 5.18 1.15 -12.17
N ILE A 44 4.60 0.81 -13.33
CA ILE A 44 5.34 0.17 -14.43
C ILE A 44 6.42 1.10 -14.98
N TYR A 45 6.12 2.38 -15.14
CA TYR A 45 7.11 3.39 -15.56
C TYR A 45 8.26 3.49 -14.54
N ALA A 46 7.92 3.63 -13.26
CA ALA A 46 8.90 3.69 -12.18
C ALA A 46 9.76 2.42 -12.11
N MET A 47 9.15 1.25 -12.30
CA MET A 47 9.83 -0.04 -12.35
C MET A 47 10.85 -0.10 -13.50
N LYS A 48 10.45 0.31 -14.71
CA LYS A 48 11.36 0.33 -15.86
C LYS A 48 12.55 1.26 -15.62
N LYS A 49 12.29 2.47 -15.10
CA LYS A 49 13.32 3.47 -14.79
C LYS A 49 14.25 2.99 -13.66
N LEU A 50 13.68 2.43 -12.58
CA LEU A 50 14.45 1.91 -11.46
C LEU A 50 15.38 0.78 -11.89
N PHE A 51 14.87 -0.19 -12.67
CA PHE A 51 15.62 -1.38 -13.04
C PHE A 51 16.71 -1.10 -14.09
N ARG A 52 16.48 -0.16 -15.00
CA ARG A 52 17.43 0.18 -16.07
C ARG A 52 18.46 1.20 -15.64
N GLU A 53 18.05 2.24 -14.90
CA GLU A 53 18.87 3.45 -14.73
C GLU A 53 19.36 3.67 -13.31
N ARG A 54 18.57 3.29 -12.30
CA ARG A 54 18.79 3.78 -10.94
C ARG A 54 19.27 2.75 -9.95
N LEU A 55 19.02 1.48 -10.19
CA LEU A 55 19.30 0.42 -9.23
C LEU A 55 20.22 -0.65 -9.85
N PRO A 56 21.55 -0.48 -9.75
CA PRO A 56 22.48 -1.47 -10.23
C PRO A 56 22.33 -2.78 -9.45
N LEU A 57 22.55 -3.90 -10.13
CA LEU A 57 22.52 -5.24 -9.49
C LEU A 57 23.60 -5.41 -8.43
N SER A 58 24.68 -4.61 -8.50
CA SER A 58 25.75 -4.57 -7.49
C SER A 58 25.32 -3.97 -6.15
N PHE A 59 24.16 -3.27 -6.12
CA PHE A 59 23.64 -2.74 -4.85
C PHE A 59 23.09 -3.88 -4.00
N PRO A 60 23.57 -4.07 -2.75
CA PRO A 60 23.24 -5.25 -1.95
C PRO A 60 21.75 -5.48 -1.73
N LEU A 61 20.95 -4.41 -1.58
CA LEU A 61 19.50 -4.49 -1.40
C LEU A 61 18.70 -4.40 -2.71
N SER A 62 19.36 -4.50 -3.86
CA SER A 62 18.72 -4.38 -5.18
C SER A 62 17.50 -5.29 -5.32
N ASN A 63 17.61 -6.54 -4.91
CA ASN A 63 16.52 -7.50 -5.01
C ASN A 63 15.35 -7.16 -4.07
N VAL A 64 15.62 -6.60 -2.89
CA VAL A 64 14.57 -6.16 -1.95
C VAL A 64 13.72 -5.05 -2.58
N TYR A 65 14.38 -4.04 -3.16
CA TYR A 65 13.67 -2.94 -3.84
C TYR A 65 12.90 -3.43 -5.06
N ARG A 66 13.50 -4.32 -5.86
CA ARG A 66 12.85 -4.91 -7.04
C ARG A 66 11.62 -5.72 -6.65
N SER A 67 11.73 -6.57 -5.63
CA SER A 67 10.59 -7.36 -5.13
C SER A 67 9.46 -6.47 -4.61
N HIS A 68 9.77 -5.41 -3.85
CA HIS A 68 8.75 -4.47 -3.37
C HIS A 68 8.00 -3.80 -4.53
N VAL A 69 8.70 -3.31 -5.54
CA VAL A 69 8.09 -2.66 -6.71
C VAL A 69 7.23 -3.64 -7.52
N MET A 70 7.63 -4.91 -7.63
CA MET A 70 6.82 -5.94 -8.27
C MET A 70 5.56 -6.27 -7.46
N ILE A 71 5.66 -6.38 -6.14
CA ILE A 71 4.51 -6.60 -5.25
C ILE A 71 3.52 -5.43 -5.39
N ALA A 72 4.02 -4.19 -5.45
CA ALA A 72 3.18 -3.01 -5.65
C ALA A 72 2.47 -3.01 -7.03
N ALA A 73 3.15 -3.45 -8.09
CA ALA A 73 2.50 -3.58 -9.40
C ALA A 73 1.37 -4.63 -9.37
N VAL A 74 1.60 -5.77 -8.71
CA VAL A 74 0.55 -6.80 -8.52
C VAL A 74 -0.63 -6.23 -7.72
N ALA A 75 -0.39 -5.45 -6.68
CA ALA A 75 -1.45 -4.82 -5.90
C ALA A 75 -2.29 -3.85 -6.72
N TRP A 76 -1.69 -3.03 -7.59
CA TRP A 76 -2.44 -2.15 -8.48
C TRP A 76 -3.24 -2.89 -9.55
N ILE A 77 -2.76 -4.05 -10.02
CA ILE A 77 -3.55 -4.95 -10.88
C ILE A 77 -4.75 -5.48 -10.10
N ALA A 78 -4.53 -6.00 -8.89
CA ALA A 78 -5.59 -6.53 -8.04
C ALA A 78 -6.66 -5.47 -7.75
N SER A 79 -6.25 -4.26 -7.40
CA SER A 79 -7.13 -3.12 -7.14
C SER A 79 -7.94 -2.73 -8.39
N THR A 80 -7.31 -2.66 -9.57
CA THR A 80 -8.01 -2.38 -10.82
C THR A 80 -9.09 -3.43 -11.11
N VAL A 81 -8.76 -4.71 -10.94
CA VAL A 81 -9.71 -5.82 -11.16
C VAL A 81 -10.85 -5.79 -10.16
N PHE A 82 -10.57 -5.54 -8.88
CA PHE A 82 -11.57 -5.43 -7.82
C PHE A 82 -12.56 -4.30 -8.09
N HIS A 83 -12.08 -3.10 -8.37
CA HIS A 83 -12.93 -1.94 -8.66
C HIS A 83 -13.68 -2.05 -10.00
N THR A 84 -13.17 -2.86 -10.93
CA THR A 84 -13.90 -3.19 -12.17
C THR A 84 -15.06 -4.14 -11.86
N ARG A 85 -14.79 -5.18 -11.06
CA ARG A 85 -15.81 -6.15 -10.67
C ARG A 85 -15.54 -6.71 -9.27
N ASP A 86 -16.37 -6.28 -8.33
CA ASP A 86 -16.35 -6.73 -6.94
C ASP A 86 -16.92 -8.15 -6.83
N LEU A 87 -16.03 -9.11 -6.74
CA LEU A 87 -16.32 -10.50 -6.46
C LEU A 87 -15.63 -10.89 -5.15
N TRP A 88 -16.11 -11.95 -4.51
CA TRP A 88 -15.54 -12.44 -3.25
C TRP A 88 -14.01 -12.64 -3.31
N TRP A 89 -13.47 -13.12 -4.41
CA TRP A 89 -12.05 -13.36 -4.58
C TRP A 89 -11.26 -12.11 -5.02
N THR A 90 -11.87 -11.21 -5.84
CA THR A 90 -11.20 -9.96 -6.25
C THR A 90 -11.02 -9.03 -5.07
N GLU A 91 -12.03 -8.92 -4.21
CA GLU A 91 -11.96 -8.19 -2.96
C GLU A 91 -10.79 -8.66 -2.08
N ARG A 92 -10.72 -9.97 -1.83
CA ARG A 92 -9.66 -10.54 -1.00
C ARG A 92 -8.28 -10.36 -1.62
N PHE A 93 -8.18 -10.54 -2.92
CA PHE A 93 -6.91 -10.38 -3.63
C PHE A 93 -6.40 -8.95 -3.55
N ASP A 94 -7.27 -7.95 -3.65
CA ASP A 94 -6.92 -6.53 -3.46
C ASP A 94 -6.41 -6.26 -2.04
N TYR A 95 -7.16 -6.63 -1.01
CA TYR A 95 -6.78 -6.39 0.37
C TYR A 95 -5.50 -7.14 0.78
N PHE A 96 -5.34 -8.39 0.34
CA PHE A 96 -4.13 -9.18 0.66
C PHE A 96 -2.89 -8.64 -0.03
N SER A 97 -3.02 -8.19 -1.27
CA SER A 97 -1.91 -7.59 -2.01
C SER A 97 -1.55 -6.20 -1.46
N ALA A 98 -2.52 -5.39 -1.04
CA ALA A 98 -2.28 -4.12 -0.35
C ALA A 98 -1.51 -4.33 0.97
N ALA A 99 -1.92 -5.31 1.79
CA ALA A 99 -1.18 -5.68 2.99
C ALA A 99 0.25 -6.17 2.68
N ALA A 100 0.43 -6.92 1.58
CA ALA A 100 1.76 -7.35 1.12
C ALA A 100 2.66 -6.16 0.73
N VAL A 101 2.12 -5.12 0.09
CA VAL A 101 2.86 -3.88 -0.21
C VAL A 101 3.34 -3.22 1.08
N LEU A 102 2.47 -3.05 2.07
CA LEU A 102 2.84 -2.45 3.35
C LEU A 102 3.91 -3.26 4.08
N MET A 103 3.75 -4.58 4.13
CA MET A 103 4.70 -5.49 4.79
C MET A 103 6.06 -5.53 4.08
N SER A 104 6.07 -5.57 2.74
CA SER A 104 7.31 -5.50 1.96
C SER A 104 7.98 -4.13 2.07
N GLY A 105 7.21 -3.05 2.15
CA GLY A 105 7.71 -1.71 2.42
C GLY A 105 8.36 -1.59 3.80
N LEU A 106 7.71 -2.13 4.83
CA LEU A 106 8.26 -2.20 6.18
C LEU A 106 9.57 -3.01 6.19
N PHE A 107 9.60 -4.19 5.60
CA PHE A 107 10.81 -4.99 5.46
C PHE A 107 11.94 -4.24 4.76
N MET A 108 11.63 -3.58 3.65
CA MET A 108 12.60 -2.77 2.89
C MET A 108 13.15 -1.62 3.74
N SER A 109 12.32 -0.91 4.49
CA SER A 109 12.75 0.20 5.36
C SER A 109 13.65 -0.30 6.49
N LEU A 110 13.30 -1.40 7.14
CA LEU A 110 14.12 -2.04 8.18
C LEU A 110 15.48 -2.47 7.63
N CYS A 111 15.52 -3.15 6.48
CA CYS A 111 16.77 -3.53 5.84
C CYS A 111 17.64 -2.31 5.50
N ARG A 112 17.02 -1.22 5.02
CA ARG A 112 17.74 0.01 4.65
C ARG A 112 18.29 0.74 5.86
N ILE A 113 17.49 0.93 6.88
CA ILE A 113 17.83 1.75 8.05
C ILE A 113 18.86 1.04 8.91
N PHE A 114 18.63 -0.23 9.21
CA PHE A 114 19.52 -1.03 10.06
C PHE A 114 20.65 -1.71 9.28
N GLN A 115 20.76 -1.43 7.96
CA GLN A 115 21.80 -2.00 7.08
C GLN A 115 21.84 -3.54 7.12
N VAL A 116 20.67 -4.15 7.21
CA VAL A 116 20.55 -5.62 7.21
C VAL A 116 20.79 -6.13 5.79
N LEU A 117 21.92 -6.80 5.60
CA LEU A 117 22.35 -7.27 4.29
C LEU A 117 21.77 -8.67 3.98
N PRO A 118 21.48 -8.97 2.71
CA PRO A 118 21.14 -10.31 2.28
C PRO A 118 22.22 -11.33 2.70
N ARG A 119 21.81 -12.59 2.91
CA ARG A 119 22.64 -13.70 3.39
C ARG A 119 23.07 -13.61 4.86
N THR A 120 22.66 -12.59 5.61
CA THR A 120 22.86 -12.59 7.05
C THR A 120 21.72 -13.34 7.76
N PRO A 121 21.98 -13.98 8.92
CA PRO A 121 20.92 -14.63 9.70
C PRO A 121 19.79 -13.66 10.11
N LEU A 122 20.13 -12.40 10.37
CA LEU A 122 19.16 -11.37 10.72
C LEU A 122 18.22 -11.06 9.55
N PHE A 123 18.76 -11.02 8.32
CA PHE A 123 17.93 -10.83 7.12
C PHE A 123 16.88 -11.93 6.98
N SER A 124 17.28 -13.19 7.11
CA SER A 124 16.37 -14.31 7.00
C SER A 124 15.31 -14.31 8.11
N ARG A 125 15.70 -14.03 9.35
CA ARG A 125 14.77 -13.92 10.48
C ARG A 125 13.75 -12.79 10.26
N LEU A 126 14.21 -11.62 9.84
CA LEU A 126 13.36 -10.46 9.56
C LEU A 126 12.40 -10.75 8.41
N LEU A 127 12.88 -11.34 7.32
CA LEU A 127 12.06 -11.74 6.19
C LEU A 127 10.99 -12.75 6.64
N SER A 128 11.38 -13.80 7.36
CA SER A 128 10.43 -14.79 7.90
C SER A 128 9.41 -14.18 8.82
N ALA A 129 9.80 -13.22 9.66
CA ALA A 129 8.87 -12.51 10.54
C ALA A 129 7.84 -11.68 9.75
N CYS A 130 8.28 -10.91 8.75
CA CYS A 130 7.38 -10.11 7.92
C CYS A 130 6.45 -10.98 7.07
N VAL A 131 6.97 -12.02 6.45
CA VAL A 131 6.16 -12.97 5.66
C VAL A 131 5.20 -13.73 6.58
N GLY A 132 5.66 -14.21 7.73
CA GLY A 132 4.83 -14.90 8.72
C GLY A 132 3.69 -14.01 9.23
N ALA A 133 3.97 -12.74 9.56
CA ALA A 133 2.96 -11.78 9.98
C ALA A 133 1.91 -11.53 8.87
N TRP A 134 2.35 -11.39 7.61
CA TRP A 134 1.45 -11.26 6.46
C TRP A 134 0.60 -12.52 6.27
N VAL A 135 1.20 -13.71 6.35
CA VAL A 135 0.47 -14.97 6.23
C VAL A 135 -0.59 -15.11 7.34
N LEU A 136 -0.23 -14.81 8.58
CA LEU A 136 -1.18 -14.85 9.70
C LEU A 136 -2.34 -13.86 9.52
N HIS A 137 -2.04 -12.66 9.02
CA HIS A 137 -3.05 -11.66 8.68
C HIS A 137 -4.02 -12.18 7.60
N VAL A 138 -3.49 -12.77 6.54
CA VAL A 138 -4.29 -13.37 5.46
C VAL A 138 -5.13 -14.53 5.97
N LEU A 139 -4.56 -15.43 6.77
CA LEU A 139 -5.26 -16.57 7.34
C LEU A 139 -6.40 -16.11 8.26
N TYR A 140 -6.18 -15.08 9.09
CA TYR A 140 -7.24 -14.50 9.90
C TYR A 140 -8.39 -13.96 9.05
N LEU A 141 -8.10 -13.19 8.00
CA LEU A 141 -9.14 -12.65 7.11
C LEU A 141 -9.87 -13.74 6.32
N LEU A 142 -9.19 -14.83 5.98
CA LEU A 142 -9.80 -15.98 5.30
C LEU A 142 -10.66 -16.83 6.24
N SER A 143 -10.35 -16.87 7.54
CA SER A 143 -11.16 -17.62 8.51
C SER A 143 -12.54 -17.02 8.73
N ASN A 144 -12.70 -15.74 8.41
CA ASN A 144 -13.97 -15.03 8.48
C ASN A 144 -14.77 -15.18 7.20
N ARG A 145 -16.04 -15.55 7.31
CA ARG A 145 -16.95 -15.66 6.16
C ARG A 145 -17.10 -14.31 5.42
N ARG A 146 -17.12 -13.22 6.19
CA ARG A 146 -17.13 -11.84 5.66
C ARG A 146 -15.81 -11.16 6.00
N MET A 147 -15.36 -10.26 5.12
CA MET A 147 -14.15 -9.48 5.36
C MET A 147 -14.30 -8.63 6.63
N ASP A 148 -13.35 -8.75 7.55
CA ASP A 148 -13.24 -7.86 8.71
C ASP A 148 -12.46 -6.60 8.30
N TYR A 149 -13.19 -5.63 7.78
CA TYR A 149 -12.59 -4.36 7.30
C TYR A 149 -11.96 -3.56 8.44
N THR A 150 -12.55 -3.59 9.63
CA THR A 150 -12.03 -2.83 10.78
C THR A 150 -10.67 -3.35 11.21
N TYR A 151 -10.55 -4.67 11.37
CA TYR A 151 -9.27 -5.31 11.66
C TYR A 151 -8.24 -5.03 10.55
N ASN A 152 -8.61 -5.27 9.29
CA ASN A 152 -7.72 -5.04 8.16
C ASN A 152 -7.21 -3.59 8.12
N MET A 153 -8.10 -2.61 8.26
CA MET A 153 -7.73 -1.19 8.26
C MET A 153 -6.80 -0.86 9.43
N THR A 154 -7.10 -1.37 10.63
CA THR A 154 -6.29 -1.13 11.82
C THR A 154 -4.87 -1.67 11.65
N VAL A 155 -4.73 -2.91 11.17
CA VAL A 155 -3.42 -3.54 10.95
C VAL A 155 -2.65 -2.79 9.85
N CYS A 156 -3.28 -2.51 8.72
CA CYS A 156 -2.65 -1.78 7.62
C CYS A 156 -2.20 -0.38 8.04
N LEU A 157 -3.04 0.34 8.79
CA LEU A 157 -2.69 1.66 9.33
C LEU A 157 -1.51 1.57 10.29
N ALA A 158 -1.51 0.62 11.22
CA ALA A 158 -0.42 0.44 12.17
C ALA A 158 0.92 0.15 11.46
N VAL A 159 0.92 -0.78 10.50
CA VAL A 159 2.11 -1.10 9.70
C VAL A 159 2.58 0.10 8.88
N GLY A 160 1.64 0.82 8.25
CA GLY A 160 1.94 2.03 7.47
C GLY A 160 2.54 3.14 8.32
N VAL A 161 2.00 3.38 9.52
CA VAL A 161 2.55 4.37 10.46
C VAL A 161 3.96 3.99 10.89
N ILE A 162 4.19 2.74 11.28
CA ILE A 162 5.54 2.27 11.67
C ILE A 162 6.52 2.45 10.49
N HIS A 163 6.14 2.02 9.29
CA HIS A 163 6.95 2.19 8.09
C HIS A 163 7.35 3.65 7.84
N ASN A 164 6.37 4.55 7.93
CA ASN A 164 6.58 5.97 7.71
C ASN A 164 7.44 6.61 8.82
N LEU A 165 7.20 6.26 10.09
CA LEU A 165 8.03 6.73 11.20
C LEU A 165 9.50 6.31 11.05
N LEU A 166 9.76 5.09 10.58
CA LEU A 166 11.11 4.63 10.28
C LEU A 166 11.79 5.51 9.22
N TRP A 167 11.08 5.89 8.16
CA TRP A 167 11.64 6.78 7.14
C TRP A 167 11.86 8.20 7.65
N ILE A 168 10.97 8.74 8.50
CA ILE A 168 11.17 10.04 9.16
C ILE A 168 12.42 10.00 10.04
N MET A 169 12.56 8.96 10.85
CA MET A 169 13.77 8.77 11.67
C MET A 169 15.03 8.71 10.81
N TYR A 170 14.99 7.96 9.72
CA TYR A 170 16.10 7.88 8.77
C TYR A 170 16.43 9.23 8.12
N ALA A 171 15.42 10.03 7.77
CA ALA A 171 15.61 11.34 7.16
C ALA A 171 16.17 12.38 8.15
N ARG A 172 15.69 12.37 9.40
CA ARG A 172 16.03 13.39 10.39
C ARG A 172 17.26 13.06 11.23
N MET A 173 17.64 11.79 11.31
CA MET A 173 18.76 11.35 12.18
C MET A 173 19.94 10.70 11.43
N PRO A 174 20.33 11.16 10.22
CA PRO A 174 21.40 10.50 9.48
C PRO A 174 22.74 10.54 10.24
N ARG A 175 23.00 11.59 11.00
CA ARG A 175 24.23 11.72 11.80
C ARG A 175 24.22 10.82 13.03
N MET A 176 23.10 10.73 13.73
CA MET A 176 22.97 9.90 14.93
C MET A 176 22.99 8.41 14.59
N MET A 177 22.34 8.00 13.52
CA MET A 177 22.41 6.62 13.02
C MET A 177 23.81 6.25 12.56
N LEU A 178 24.56 7.19 11.97
CA LEU A 178 25.96 6.98 11.62
C LEU A 178 26.82 6.78 12.87
N GLN A 179 26.62 7.59 13.92
CA GLN A 179 27.36 7.47 15.18
C GLN A 179 27.06 6.14 15.88
N VAL A 180 25.78 5.74 15.97
CA VAL A 180 25.39 4.45 16.53
C VAL A 180 25.99 3.30 15.71
N ARG A 181 25.97 3.39 14.39
CA ARG A 181 26.59 2.39 13.52
C ARG A 181 28.09 2.30 13.71
N VAL A 182 28.80 3.42 13.77
CA VAL A 182 30.25 3.47 14.03
C VAL A 182 30.57 2.89 15.41
N MET A 183 29.74 3.20 16.40
CA MET A 183 29.88 2.64 17.74
C MET A 183 29.65 1.13 17.75
N LEU A 184 28.59 0.63 17.09
CA LEU A 184 28.32 -0.81 16.99
C LEU A 184 29.39 -1.56 16.21
N MET A 185 29.97 -0.95 15.15
CA MET A 185 31.09 -1.54 14.42
C MET A 185 32.36 -1.59 15.27
N ARG A 186 32.63 -0.58 16.08
CA ARG A 186 33.75 -0.58 17.04
C ARG A 186 33.58 -1.66 18.10
N LEU A 187 32.37 -1.86 18.61
CA LEU A 187 32.06 -2.91 19.58
C LEU A 187 32.12 -4.30 18.98
N ALA A 188 31.80 -4.46 17.69
CA ALA A 188 31.88 -5.75 16.99
C ALA A 188 33.29 -6.15 16.53
N HIS A 189 34.34 -5.32 16.81
CA HIS A 189 35.72 -5.58 16.41
C HIS A 189 35.91 -5.88 14.90
N ASP A 190 35.01 -5.42 14.08
CA ASP A 190 35.04 -5.65 12.64
C ASP A 190 35.81 -4.54 11.94
N HIS A 191 37.12 -4.77 11.74
CA HIS A 191 38.04 -3.86 11.06
C HIS A 191 37.87 -3.81 9.54
N SER A 192 36.76 -4.27 8.99
CA SER A 192 36.52 -4.15 7.55
C SER A 192 36.29 -2.67 7.23
N HIS A 193 37.13 -2.14 6.35
CA HIS A 193 37.08 -0.78 5.84
C HIS A 193 35.70 -0.42 5.24
N ALA A 194 34.75 -0.04 6.09
CA ALA A 194 33.48 0.49 5.66
C ALA A 194 33.70 1.90 5.09
N HIS A 195 33.83 1.98 3.78
CA HIS A 195 33.88 3.23 3.06
C HIS A 195 32.77 4.18 3.50
N SER A 196 33.16 5.32 4.01
CA SER A 196 32.41 6.46 4.53
C SER A 196 31.48 7.16 3.50
N LYS A 197 31.03 6.50 2.44
CA LYS A 197 30.19 7.09 1.37
C LYS A 197 28.68 7.12 1.64
N ALA A 198 28.24 6.83 2.85
CA ALA A 198 26.79 6.73 3.15
C ALA A 198 26.19 7.97 3.83
N ILE A 199 26.90 9.10 3.90
CA ILE A 199 26.35 10.32 4.47
C ILE A 199 25.55 11.04 3.39
N LEU A 200 24.24 11.14 3.59
CA LEU A 200 23.38 11.95 2.74
C LEU A 200 23.81 13.42 2.83
N SER A 201 23.95 14.07 1.69
CA SER A 201 24.18 15.52 1.68
C SER A 201 22.96 16.26 2.26
N PRO A 202 23.12 17.51 2.76
CA PRO A 202 21.98 18.29 3.26
C PRO A 202 20.84 18.43 2.25
N LYS A 203 21.14 18.50 0.94
CA LYS A 203 20.14 18.53 -0.13
C LYS A 203 19.40 17.19 -0.25
N GLN A 204 20.09 16.07 -0.13
CA GLN A 204 19.48 14.74 -0.15
C GLN A 204 18.61 14.49 1.09
N CYS A 205 19.03 14.99 2.26
CA CYS A 205 18.20 14.94 3.47
C CYS A 205 16.90 15.71 3.30
N ARG A 206 16.94 16.95 2.78
CA ARG A 206 15.73 17.74 2.50
C ARG A 206 14.82 17.09 1.46
N SER A 207 15.39 16.54 0.41
CA SER A 207 14.61 15.81 -0.61
C SER A 207 13.93 14.56 -0.02
N LEU A 208 14.62 13.86 0.89
CA LEU A 208 14.05 12.70 1.58
C LEU A 208 12.96 13.10 2.56
N GLU A 209 13.16 14.19 3.33
CA GLU A 209 12.12 14.75 4.21
C GLU A 209 10.86 15.15 3.44
N LEU A 210 11.02 15.79 2.28
CA LEU A 210 9.89 16.15 1.42
C LEU A 210 9.17 14.90 0.89
N LEU A 211 9.93 13.89 0.43
CA LEU A 211 9.35 12.64 -0.02
C LEU A 211 8.58 11.93 1.09
N VAL A 212 9.14 11.88 2.30
CA VAL A 212 8.47 11.30 3.47
C VAL A 212 7.21 12.09 3.83
N LEU A 213 7.27 13.42 3.79
CA LEU A 213 6.08 14.27 3.99
C LEU A 213 5.01 13.97 2.96
N LEU A 214 5.38 13.85 1.69
CA LEU A 214 4.46 13.48 0.61
C LEU A 214 3.86 12.09 0.80
N MET A 215 4.62 11.14 1.37
CA MET A 215 4.11 9.80 1.71
C MET A 215 3.03 9.82 2.81
N PHE A 216 2.97 10.87 3.64
CA PHE A 216 1.88 11.06 4.60
C PHE A 216 0.74 11.90 4.01
N VAL A 217 1.10 12.98 3.33
CA VAL A 217 0.12 13.93 2.79
C VAL A 217 -0.69 13.29 1.66
N ALA A 218 -0.06 12.55 0.76
CA ALA A 218 -0.76 11.93 -0.36
C ALA A 218 -1.83 10.90 0.09
N PRO A 219 -1.53 9.90 0.96
CA PRO A 219 -2.56 9.01 1.47
C PRO A 219 -3.62 9.71 2.32
N ALA A 220 -3.24 10.75 3.08
CA ALA A 220 -4.20 11.53 3.85
C ALA A 220 -5.15 12.30 2.92
N LEU A 221 -4.64 12.95 1.88
CA LEU A 221 -5.46 13.62 0.87
C LEU A 221 -6.35 12.61 0.13
N GLU A 222 -5.80 11.45 -0.23
CA GLU A 222 -6.59 10.38 -0.86
C GLU A 222 -7.72 9.92 0.07
N LEU A 223 -7.42 9.63 1.33
CA LEU A 223 -8.39 9.12 2.29
C LEU A 223 -9.44 10.17 2.68
N PHE A 224 -9.04 11.42 2.92
CA PHE A 224 -9.92 12.44 3.49
C PHE A 224 -10.51 13.44 2.48
N ALA A 225 -9.93 13.58 1.31
CA ALA A 225 -10.41 14.50 0.30
C ALA A 225 -10.79 13.80 -1.01
N VAL A 226 -9.89 12.99 -1.57
CA VAL A 226 -10.07 12.40 -2.90
C VAL A 226 -11.05 11.24 -2.87
N ALA A 227 -10.89 10.27 -1.97
CA ALA A 227 -11.78 9.12 -1.88
C ALA A 227 -13.23 9.51 -1.55
N PRO A 228 -13.53 10.46 -0.61
CA PRO A 228 -14.88 10.94 -0.41
C PRO A 228 -15.48 11.61 -1.65
N VAL A 229 -14.70 12.41 -2.39
CA VAL A 229 -15.17 13.05 -3.62
C VAL A 229 -15.50 12.01 -4.68
N PHE A 230 -14.66 10.99 -4.89
CA PHE A 230 -14.95 9.93 -5.84
C PHE A 230 -16.14 9.07 -5.43
N ARG A 231 -16.27 8.75 -4.14
CA ARG A 231 -17.46 8.08 -3.61
C ARG A 231 -18.72 8.91 -3.81
N LEU A 232 -18.62 10.23 -3.65
CA LEU A 232 -19.72 11.16 -3.92
C LEU A 232 -20.05 11.20 -5.41
N LEU A 233 -19.08 11.23 -6.31
CA LEU A 233 -19.30 11.22 -7.75
C LEU A 233 -19.90 9.89 -8.22
N ASP A 234 -19.37 8.76 -7.75
CA ASP A 234 -19.90 7.44 -8.02
C ASP A 234 -21.34 7.29 -7.44
N ALA A 235 -21.59 7.77 -6.23
CA ALA A 235 -22.90 7.78 -5.59
C ALA A 235 -23.89 8.76 -6.25
N HIS A 236 -23.41 9.92 -6.73
CA HIS A 236 -24.24 10.93 -7.40
C HIS A 236 -24.82 10.40 -8.73
N ALA A 237 -24.02 9.63 -9.45
CA ALA A 237 -24.50 8.96 -10.66
C ALA A 237 -25.66 7.98 -10.38
N VAL A 238 -25.64 7.33 -9.22
CA VAL A 238 -26.71 6.45 -8.75
C VAL A 238 -27.99 7.23 -8.42
N TRP A 239 -27.82 8.40 -7.77
CA TRP A 239 -28.96 9.22 -7.32
C TRP A 239 -29.80 9.77 -8.48
N HIS A 240 -29.18 10.11 -9.60
CA HIS A 240 -29.85 10.81 -10.71
C HIS A 240 -30.37 9.90 -11.84
N GLY A 241 -30.10 8.63 -11.87
CA GLY A 241 -30.52 7.77 -12.97
C GLY A 241 -30.38 6.28 -12.72
N ALA A 242 -30.31 5.88 -11.47
CA ALA A 242 -30.12 4.49 -11.14
C ALA A 242 -31.27 3.61 -11.60
N PRO A 243 -31.00 2.53 -12.34
CA PRO A 243 -31.95 1.47 -12.56
C PRO A 243 -32.33 0.79 -11.23
N GLU A 244 -33.36 -0.01 -11.24
CA GLU A 244 -33.81 -0.73 -10.05
C GLU A 244 -32.71 -1.51 -9.32
N PRO A 245 -32.71 -1.57 -7.98
CA PRO A 245 -31.60 -2.15 -7.19
C PRO A 245 -31.21 -3.58 -7.59
N HIS A 246 -32.12 -4.40 -8.05
CA HIS A 246 -31.87 -5.78 -8.49
C HIS A 246 -31.00 -5.89 -9.75
N THR A 247 -30.87 -4.81 -10.52
CA THR A 247 -30.01 -4.79 -11.72
C THR A 247 -28.55 -4.47 -11.40
N TRP A 248 -28.24 -4.03 -10.17
CA TRP A 248 -26.90 -3.59 -9.77
C TRP A 248 -25.97 -4.72 -9.37
N TRP A 249 -26.54 -5.81 -8.93
CA TRP A 249 -25.78 -6.93 -8.37
C TRP A 249 -25.78 -8.11 -9.34
N GLY A 250 -25.75 -7.95 -10.59
CA GLY A 250 -25.77 -9.08 -11.53
C GLY A 250 -26.19 -10.36 -10.82
N ASN A 251 -27.28 -10.94 -11.22
CA ASN A 251 -27.83 -12.14 -10.63
C ASN A 251 -26.76 -13.13 -10.17
N PRO A 252 -26.97 -13.81 -9.00
CA PRO A 252 -26.11 -14.90 -8.58
C PRO A 252 -25.98 -15.97 -9.64
#